data_ee6f99c93dae071c1121c19bc9211257
#
_entry.id   ee6f99c93dae071c1121c19bc9211257
#
_cell.length_a   1.000
_cell.length_b   1.000
_cell.length_c   1.000
_cell.angle_alpha   90.00
_cell.angle_beta   90.00
_cell.angle_gamma   90.00
#
_symmetry.space_group_name_H-M   'P 1'
#
loop_
_entity.id
_entity.type
_entity.pdbx_description
1 polymer ?
#
loop_
_entity_poly.entity_id
_entity_poly.type
_entity_poly.pdbx_seq_one_letter_code
_entity_poly.pdbx_strand_id
1 'polypeptide(L)'
;MEWSRLRSVWKRTLSLSAPIAAETVVRTAMRTTDVLVTALFSPAAVVAVTLGDLYARFPLRIGLGLGGGAIALSSQDTGAGETASRDEAITQALLIGFLVGLPFAVGALLFAEPAIRLFDPSAEAVLLGATYLGIVLVTAPARLVTLVAARSLQGTGDTRTPMYVNVFANLTNIAGSVVLGLGLLGAPELRVAGVGYATATANVTAATLFLGALASDRTAPAFVRPRSLTITKQLLQVSVPRTLEGLISEAAQFPFNALLLSFPAGDSVTAGFQIARRLYQQVTAPISRSFNVAASVLVGQALGESNADRAHFDGRAVAGLSVVLVGLLGLALALAAPVAVGVFTSDPAVVEYGVAFARVYGLAGVALAAFSALSGGLQGASETRIPLLARTTARFGLFVGLSWLLALTLGYGPVGVYVGMGLSYLWMALVVWWGFERTAWAPRAAKMMSERAESA
;
A
#
# COMPACT_ATOMS: atom_id res chain seq x y z
N MET A 1 26.24 19.40 16.70
CA MET A 1 25.23 18.55 17.39
C MET A 1 24.07 18.15 16.45
N GLU A 2 23.50 19.03 15.64
CA GLU A 2 22.39 18.69 14.73
C GLU A 2 22.75 17.71 13.61
N TRP A 3 23.91 17.85 12.99
CA TRP A 3 24.36 16.94 11.91
C TRP A 3 24.58 15.49 12.36
N SER A 4 25.10 15.27 13.57
CA SER A 4 25.29 13.92 14.11
C SER A 4 23.92 13.27 14.40
N ARG A 5 22.98 14.03 14.91
CA ARG A 5 21.60 13.59 15.16
C ARG A 5 20.89 13.27 13.84
N LEU A 6 20.97 14.15 12.85
CA LEU A 6 20.37 13.94 11.52
C LEU A 6 20.92 12.67 10.85
N ARG A 7 22.26 12.49 10.87
CA ARG A 7 22.91 11.29 10.33
C ARG A 7 22.45 10.00 11.03
N SER A 8 22.26 10.06 12.34
CA SER A 8 21.74 8.92 13.12
C SER A 8 20.32 8.55 12.70
N VAL A 9 19.42 9.53 12.56
CA VAL A 9 18.04 9.30 12.10
C VAL A 9 18.04 8.75 10.69
N TRP A 10 18.82 9.29 9.77
CA TRP A 10 18.92 8.80 8.40
C TRP A 10 19.43 7.35 8.34
N LYS A 11 20.45 7.01 9.15
CA LYS A 11 20.94 5.63 9.24
C LYS A 11 19.84 4.67 9.73
N ARG A 12 19.09 5.05 10.78
CA ARG A 12 17.96 4.26 11.28
C ARG A 12 16.86 4.15 10.23
N THR A 13 16.52 5.25 9.55
CA THR A 13 15.54 5.27 8.47
C THR A 13 15.89 4.28 7.36
N LEU A 14 17.13 4.33 6.87
CA LEU A 14 17.61 3.41 5.83
C LEU A 14 17.63 1.95 6.30
N SER A 15 18.01 1.70 7.56
CA SER A 15 18.00 0.37 8.16
C SER A 15 16.58 -0.22 8.22
N LEU A 16 15.57 0.61 8.52
CA LEU A 16 14.17 0.20 8.53
C LEU A 16 13.58 0.07 7.11
N SER A 17 13.96 0.97 6.21
CA SER A 17 13.38 1.07 4.86
C SER A 17 13.95 0.03 3.89
N ALA A 18 15.22 -0.33 3.98
CA ALA A 18 15.86 -1.22 3.03
C ALA A 18 15.24 -2.63 2.97
N PRO A 19 14.92 -3.30 4.10
CA PRO A 19 14.23 -4.59 4.05
C PRO A 19 12.86 -4.50 3.38
N ILE A 20 12.11 -3.42 3.64
CA ILE A 20 10.77 -3.19 3.06
C ILE A 20 10.87 -2.94 1.54
N ALA A 21 11.90 -2.21 1.11
CA ALA A 21 12.15 -1.99 -0.31
C ALA A 21 12.52 -3.29 -1.02
N ALA A 22 13.41 -4.11 -0.44
CA ALA A 22 13.80 -5.42 -0.96
C ALA A 22 12.59 -6.37 -1.11
N GLU A 23 11.76 -6.48 -0.08
CA GLU A 23 10.49 -7.23 -0.15
C GLU A 23 9.61 -6.77 -1.31
N THR A 24 9.54 -5.45 -1.52
CA THR A 24 8.70 -4.88 -2.58
C THR A 24 9.19 -5.23 -3.97
N VAL A 25 10.51 -5.33 -4.18
CA VAL A 25 11.11 -5.78 -5.45
C VAL A 25 10.69 -7.22 -5.75
N VAL A 26 10.85 -8.13 -4.78
CA VAL A 26 10.45 -9.54 -4.96
C VAL A 26 8.95 -9.68 -5.20
N ARG A 27 8.14 -8.91 -4.49
CA ARG A 27 6.68 -8.88 -4.72
C ARG A 27 6.32 -8.36 -6.12
N THR A 28 7.07 -7.40 -6.66
CA THR A 28 6.87 -6.92 -8.02
C THR A 28 7.22 -8.00 -9.04
N ALA A 29 8.33 -8.71 -8.84
CA ALA A 29 8.72 -9.86 -9.66
C ALA A 29 7.64 -10.94 -9.64
N MET A 30 7.11 -11.29 -8.46
CA MET A 30 6.01 -12.25 -8.32
C MET A 30 4.78 -11.87 -9.17
N ARG A 31 4.31 -10.62 -9.05
CA ARG A 31 3.16 -10.15 -9.84
C ARG A 31 3.44 -10.18 -11.35
N THR A 32 4.65 -9.85 -11.75
CA THR A 32 5.05 -9.93 -13.17
C THR A 32 5.03 -11.37 -13.65
N THR A 33 5.53 -12.32 -12.85
CA THR A 33 5.47 -13.76 -13.19
C THR A 33 4.04 -14.24 -13.33
N ASP A 34 3.14 -13.89 -12.41
CA ASP A 34 1.73 -14.28 -12.49
C ASP A 34 1.07 -13.79 -13.79
N VAL A 35 1.33 -12.53 -14.19
CA VAL A 35 0.82 -11.97 -15.46
C VAL A 35 1.43 -12.69 -16.66
N LEU A 36 2.74 -12.94 -16.67
CA LEU A 36 3.44 -13.62 -17.77
C LEU A 36 2.94 -15.05 -17.94
N VAL A 37 2.87 -15.81 -16.85
CA VAL A 37 2.34 -17.19 -16.88
C VAL A 37 0.89 -17.22 -17.38
N THR A 38 0.06 -16.28 -16.89
CA THR A 38 -1.34 -16.18 -17.31
C THR A 38 -1.47 -15.82 -18.79
N ALA A 39 -0.60 -14.95 -19.31
CA ALA A 39 -0.59 -14.55 -20.72
C ALA A 39 -0.25 -15.70 -21.69
N LEU A 40 0.43 -16.76 -21.21
CA LEU A 40 0.73 -17.95 -22.01
C LEU A 40 -0.51 -18.81 -22.28
N PHE A 41 -1.59 -18.67 -21.52
CA PHE A 41 -2.77 -19.52 -21.65
C PHE A 41 -3.77 -19.01 -22.69
N SER A 42 -4.31 -17.81 -22.46
CA SER A 42 -5.21 -17.15 -23.42
C SER A 42 -5.43 -15.68 -23.04
N PRO A 43 -5.90 -14.82 -23.97
CA PRO A 43 -6.33 -13.47 -23.63
C PRO A 43 -7.44 -13.45 -22.57
N ALA A 44 -8.37 -14.42 -22.61
CA ALA A 44 -9.43 -14.56 -21.62
C ALA A 44 -8.89 -14.84 -20.21
N ALA A 45 -7.80 -15.61 -20.10
CA ALA A 45 -7.11 -15.85 -18.83
C ALA A 45 -6.53 -14.57 -18.22
N VAL A 46 -5.95 -13.69 -19.03
CA VAL A 46 -5.43 -12.38 -18.56
C VAL A 46 -6.57 -11.50 -18.05
N VAL A 47 -7.70 -11.45 -18.77
CA VAL A 47 -8.91 -10.73 -18.33
C VAL A 47 -9.42 -11.30 -17.03
N ALA A 48 -9.52 -12.63 -16.92
CA ALA A 48 -9.99 -13.35 -15.72
C ALA A 48 -9.18 -12.99 -14.47
N VAL A 49 -7.85 -13.09 -14.54
CA VAL A 49 -6.96 -12.74 -13.40
C VAL A 49 -7.02 -11.26 -13.09
N THR A 50 -7.09 -10.39 -14.12
CA THR A 50 -7.20 -8.92 -13.92
C THR A 50 -8.47 -8.54 -13.17
N LEU A 51 -9.61 -9.14 -13.52
CA LEU A 51 -10.89 -8.92 -12.83
C LEU A 51 -10.86 -9.51 -11.41
N GLY A 52 -10.30 -10.70 -11.22
CA GLY A 52 -10.11 -11.28 -9.89
C GLY A 52 -9.26 -10.40 -8.98
N ASP A 53 -8.16 -9.85 -9.49
CA ASP A 53 -7.29 -8.94 -8.75
C ASP A 53 -7.98 -7.61 -8.39
N LEU A 54 -8.93 -7.14 -9.20
CA LEU A 54 -9.72 -5.97 -8.88
C LEU A 54 -10.50 -6.17 -7.57
N TYR A 55 -11.16 -7.32 -7.41
CA TYR A 55 -11.86 -7.67 -6.18
C TYR A 55 -10.92 -7.89 -5.00
N ALA A 56 -9.78 -8.52 -5.21
CA ALA A 56 -8.76 -8.76 -4.18
C ALA A 56 -8.14 -7.45 -3.61
N ARG A 57 -8.33 -6.32 -4.28
CA ARG A 57 -7.88 -4.99 -3.78
C ARG A 57 -8.70 -4.51 -2.59
N PHE A 58 -9.98 -4.87 -2.46
CA PHE A 58 -10.80 -4.42 -1.34
C PHE A 58 -10.30 -4.94 0.01
N PRO A 59 -10.18 -6.27 0.25
CA PRO A 59 -9.58 -6.77 1.49
C PRO A 59 -8.15 -6.26 1.69
N LEU A 60 -7.36 -6.11 0.61
CA LEU A 60 -6.02 -5.53 0.70
C LEU A 60 -6.05 -4.10 1.29
N ARG A 61 -6.99 -3.23 0.88
CA ARG A 61 -7.10 -1.86 1.42
C ARG A 61 -7.48 -1.85 2.88
N ILE A 62 -8.40 -2.73 3.29
CA ILE A 62 -8.80 -2.89 4.69
C ILE A 62 -7.62 -3.41 5.52
N GLY A 63 -6.91 -4.43 5.05
CA GLY A 63 -5.73 -4.98 5.72
C GLY A 63 -4.60 -3.96 5.88
N LEU A 64 -4.37 -3.10 4.88
CA LEU A 64 -3.41 -2.00 4.99
C LEU A 64 -3.86 -0.92 5.99
N GLY A 65 -5.17 -0.68 6.11
CA GLY A 65 -5.73 0.20 7.11
C GLY A 65 -5.55 -0.36 8.53
N LEU A 66 -5.94 -1.62 8.75
CA LEU A 66 -5.73 -2.33 10.04
C LEU A 66 -4.26 -2.39 10.41
N GLY A 67 -3.39 -2.73 9.45
CA GLY A 67 -1.95 -2.68 9.65
C GLY A 67 -1.44 -1.27 9.99
N GLY A 68 -2.13 -0.22 9.52
CA GLY A 68 -1.85 1.17 9.91
C GLY A 68 -2.12 1.46 11.37
N GLY A 69 -3.18 0.91 11.93
CA GLY A 69 -3.45 0.96 13.37
C GLY A 69 -2.46 0.12 14.17
N ALA A 70 -2.20 -1.10 13.70
CA ALA A 70 -1.27 -2.02 14.37
C ALA A 70 0.15 -1.44 14.50
N ILE A 71 0.70 -0.84 13.43
CA ILE A 71 2.03 -0.23 13.48
C ILE A 71 2.07 1.00 14.39
N ALA A 72 0.99 1.81 14.43
CA ALA A 72 0.92 2.99 15.28
C ALA A 72 0.96 2.59 16.77
N LEU A 73 0.06 1.70 17.20
CA LEU A 73 -0.02 1.28 18.59
C LEU A 73 1.25 0.51 19.00
N SER A 74 1.70 -0.46 18.19
CA SER A 74 2.88 -1.26 18.52
C SER A 74 4.17 -0.43 18.58
N SER A 75 4.31 0.62 17.75
CA SER A 75 5.50 1.49 17.82
C SER A 75 5.49 2.39 19.05
N GLN A 76 4.33 2.96 19.42
CA GLN A 76 4.18 3.75 20.63
C GLN A 76 4.46 2.94 21.90
N ASP A 77 3.81 1.79 22.04
CA ASP A 77 3.94 0.95 23.21
C ASP A 77 5.35 0.31 23.31
N THR A 78 5.99 0.02 22.16
CA THR A 78 7.41 -0.38 22.15
C THR A 78 8.33 0.73 22.64
N GLY A 79 8.09 1.98 22.22
CA GLY A 79 8.85 3.12 22.72
C GLY A 79 8.63 3.42 24.19
N ALA A 80 7.42 3.20 24.70
CA ALA A 80 7.08 3.35 26.12
C ALA A 80 7.58 2.19 27.00
N GLY A 81 7.98 1.06 26.42
CA GLY A 81 8.31 -0.15 27.18
C GLY A 81 7.08 -0.92 27.67
N GLU A 82 5.88 -0.54 27.23
CA GLU A 82 4.59 -1.11 27.61
C GLU A 82 4.31 -2.41 26.83
N THR A 83 4.98 -3.50 27.25
CA THR A 83 4.93 -4.78 26.52
C THR A 83 3.55 -5.42 26.56
N ALA A 84 2.82 -5.35 27.68
CA ALA A 84 1.48 -5.93 27.82
C ALA A 84 0.49 -5.28 26.85
N SER A 85 0.42 -3.94 26.83
CA SER A 85 -0.43 -3.17 25.90
C SER A 85 -0.09 -3.43 24.44
N ARG A 86 1.21 -3.46 24.11
CA ARG A 86 1.70 -3.79 22.76
C ARG A 86 1.23 -5.16 22.29
N ASP A 87 1.43 -6.19 23.12
CA ASP A 87 1.13 -7.58 22.78
C ASP A 87 -0.38 -7.79 22.64
N GLU A 88 -1.17 -7.13 23.48
CA GLU A 88 -2.62 -7.13 23.36
C GLU A 88 -3.08 -6.40 22.10
N ALA A 89 -2.54 -5.23 21.78
CA ALA A 89 -2.88 -4.49 20.56
C ALA A 89 -2.58 -5.31 19.31
N ILE A 90 -1.45 -6.02 19.27
CA ILE A 90 -1.07 -6.88 18.15
C ILE A 90 -2.03 -8.07 18.05
N THR A 91 -2.33 -8.75 19.16
CA THR A 91 -3.24 -9.90 19.17
C THR A 91 -4.65 -9.49 18.72
N GLN A 92 -5.16 -8.36 19.23
CA GLN A 92 -6.46 -7.84 18.82
C GLN A 92 -6.47 -7.47 17.32
N ALA A 93 -5.42 -6.82 16.81
CA ALA A 93 -5.32 -6.46 15.41
C ALA A 93 -5.33 -7.69 14.49
N LEU A 94 -4.62 -8.76 14.86
CA LEU A 94 -4.62 -10.03 14.13
C LEU A 94 -6.00 -10.69 14.13
N LEU A 95 -6.67 -10.72 15.27
CA LEU A 95 -8.01 -11.28 15.41
C LEU A 95 -9.03 -10.50 14.53
N ILE A 96 -9.00 -9.16 14.63
CA ILE A 96 -9.85 -8.30 13.78
C ILE A 96 -9.54 -8.54 12.31
N GLY A 97 -8.27 -8.61 11.93
CA GLY A 97 -7.86 -8.91 10.56
C GLY A 97 -8.41 -10.24 10.06
N PHE A 98 -8.31 -11.29 10.87
CA PHE A 98 -8.88 -12.60 10.55
C PHE A 98 -10.41 -12.54 10.37
N LEU A 99 -11.12 -11.95 11.35
CA LEU A 99 -12.58 -11.85 11.34
C LEU A 99 -13.10 -11.01 10.16
N VAL A 100 -12.43 -9.90 9.84
CA VAL A 100 -12.77 -9.07 8.68
C VAL A 100 -12.49 -9.78 7.36
N GLY A 101 -11.55 -10.71 7.33
CA GLY A 101 -11.27 -11.54 6.17
C GLY A 101 -12.36 -12.57 5.86
N LEU A 102 -13.08 -13.06 6.87
CA LEU A 102 -14.10 -14.12 6.71
C LEU A 102 -15.23 -13.75 5.74
N PRO A 103 -15.86 -12.55 5.81
CA PRO A 103 -16.88 -12.15 4.84
C PRO A 103 -16.39 -12.20 3.39
N PHE A 104 -15.12 -11.88 3.11
CA PHE A 104 -14.56 -11.96 1.77
C PHE A 104 -14.37 -13.42 1.33
N ALA A 105 -13.95 -14.29 2.24
CA ALA A 105 -13.83 -15.71 1.94
C ALA A 105 -15.19 -16.34 1.66
N VAL A 106 -16.20 -16.05 2.48
CA VAL A 106 -17.58 -16.52 2.26
C VAL A 106 -18.16 -15.91 0.98
N GLY A 107 -17.95 -14.61 0.77
CA GLY A 107 -18.39 -13.93 -0.45
C GLY A 107 -17.78 -14.53 -1.72
N ALA A 108 -16.53 -14.96 -1.68
CA ALA A 108 -15.90 -15.64 -2.81
C ALA A 108 -16.55 -16.99 -3.13
N LEU A 109 -16.91 -17.76 -2.10
CA LEU A 109 -17.56 -19.06 -2.30
C LEU A 109 -18.97 -18.92 -2.89
N LEU A 110 -19.68 -17.85 -2.57
CA LEU A 110 -21.08 -17.66 -2.96
C LEU A 110 -21.26 -16.79 -4.21
N PHE A 111 -20.36 -15.82 -4.43
CA PHE A 111 -20.56 -14.74 -5.40
C PHE A 111 -19.41 -14.55 -6.40
N ALA A 112 -18.43 -15.46 -6.49
CA ALA A 112 -17.31 -15.31 -7.42
C ALA A 112 -17.78 -15.17 -8.88
N GLU A 113 -18.67 -16.04 -9.34
CA GLU A 113 -19.18 -16.01 -10.70
C GLU A 113 -20.06 -14.77 -10.99
N PRO A 114 -21.09 -14.45 -10.20
CA PRO A 114 -21.85 -13.20 -10.38
C PRO A 114 -20.97 -11.95 -10.37
N ALA A 115 -19.94 -11.91 -9.51
CA ALA A 115 -19.03 -10.78 -9.43
C ALA A 115 -18.23 -10.57 -10.74
N ILE A 116 -17.72 -11.64 -11.34
CA ILE A 116 -17.00 -11.54 -12.61
C ILE A 116 -17.96 -11.21 -13.77
N ARG A 117 -19.16 -11.78 -13.79
CA ARG A 117 -20.20 -11.49 -14.80
C ARG A 117 -20.64 -10.03 -14.83
N LEU A 118 -20.50 -9.30 -13.74
CA LEU A 118 -20.85 -7.86 -13.67
C LEU A 118 -20.13 -7.01 -14.73
N PHE A 119 -18.97 -7.45 -15.20
CA PHE A 119 -18.18 -6.75 -16.22
C PHE A 119 -18.44 -7.24 -17.66
N ASP A 120 -19.40 -8.15 -17.84
CA ASP A 120 -19.79 -8.71 -19.14
C ASP A 120 -18.61 -9.22 -20.01
N PRO A 121 -17.63 -9.96 -19.43
CA PRO A 121 -16.54 -10.52 -20.23
C PRO A 121 -17.02 -11.78 -20.96
N SER A 122 -16.14 -12.38 -21.79
CA SER A 122 -16.45 -13.65 -22.46
C SER A 122 -16.77 -14.77 -21.46
N ALA A 123 -17.57 -15.78 -21.88
CA ALA A 123 -17.95 -16.90 -21.04
C ALA A 123 -16.72 -17.67 -20.47
N GLU A 124 -15.65 -17.79 -21.28
CA GLU A 124 -14.37 -18.36 -20.83
C GLU A 124 -13.76 -17.53 -19.71
N ALA A 125 -13.71 -16.19 -19.85
CA ALA A 125 -13.17 -15.29 -18.84
C ALA A 125 -14.01 -15.30 -17.56
N VAL A 126 -15.34 -15.51 -17.65
CA VAL A 126 -16.20 -15.69 -16.46
C VAL A 126 -15.80 -16.93 -15.70
N LEU A 127 -15.69 -18.08 -16.38
CA LEU A 127 -15.35 -19.36 -15.74
C LEU A 127 -13.97 -19.31 -15.07
N LEU A 128 -12.96 -18.86 -15.82
CA LEU A 128 -11.58 -18.75 -15.32
C LEU A 128 -11.47 -17.72 -14.18
N GLY A 129 -12.15 -16.59 -14.32
CA GLY A 129 -12.12 -15.51 -13.32
C GLY A 129 -12.85 -15.90 -12.03
N ALA A 130 -13.98 -16.58 -12.11
CA ALA A 130 -14.69 -17.10 -10.95
C ALA A 130 -13.85 -18.14 -10.20
N THR A 131 -13.20 -19.05 -10.93
CA THR A 131 -12.27 -20.05 -10.36
C THR A 131 -11.10 -19.35 -9.64
N TYR A 132 -10.42 -18.41 -10.30
CA TYR A 132 -9.30 -17.67 -9.72
C TYR A 132 -9.73 -16.88 -8.48
N LEU A 133 -10.80 -16.10 -8.60
CA LEU A 133 -11.32 -15.27 -7.51
C LEU A 133 -11.73 -16.12 -6.30
N GLY A 134 -12.44 -17.24 -6.54
CA GLY A 134 -12.83 -18.19 -5.51
C GLY A 134 -11.63 -18.71 -4.73
N ILE A 135 -10.60 -19.21 -5.43
CA ILE A 135 -9.39 -19.76 -4.80
C ILE A 135 -8.63 -18.69 -4.01
N VAL A 136 -8.38 -17.51 -4.60
CA VAL A 136 -7.55 -16.47 -3.99
C VAL A 136 -8.26 -15.81 -2.81
N LEU A 137 -9.55 -15.49 -2.96
CA LEU A 137 -10.26 -14.70 -1.95
C LEU A 137 -10.70 -15.56 -0.74
N VAL A 138 -10.81 -16.90 -0.89
CA VAL A 138 -10.97 -17.79 0.27
C VAL A 138 -9.83 -17.65 1.27
N THR A 139 -8.63 -17.27 0.81
CA THR A 139 -7.49 -17.00 1.69
C THR A 139 -7.41 -15.55 2.19
N ALA A 140 -8.45 -14.73 2.02
CA ALA A 140 -8.48 -13.36 2.52
C ALA A 140 -8.20 -13.24 4.03
N PRO A 141 -8.71 -14.12 4.92
CA PRO A 141 -8.33 -14.08 6.34
C PRO A 141 -6.83 -14.23 6.55
N ALA A 142 -6.19 -15.20 5.90
CA ALA A 142 -4.74 -15.40 5.97
C ALA A 142 -3.98 -14.18 5.43
N ARG A 143 -4.46 -13.59 4.33
CA ARG A 143 -3.88 -12.37 3.74
C ARG A 143 -3.95 -11.18 4.68
N LEU A 144 -5.09 -10.96 5.35
CA LEU A 144 -5.23 -9.86 6.30
C LEU A 144 -4.35 -10.07 7.54
N VAL A 145 -4.30 -11.30 8.08
CA VAL A 145 -3.38 -11.66 9.16
C VAL A 145 -1.93 -11.36 8.77
N THR A 146 -1.50 -11.77 7.57
CA THR A 146 -0.15 -11.48 7.05
C THR A 146 0.16 -9.98 7.04
N LEU A 147 -0.78 -9.16 6.54
CA LEU A 147 -0.59 -7.70 6.46
C LEU A 147 -0.49 -7.06 7.83
N VAL A 148 -1.34 -7.46 8.76
CA VAL A 148 -1.35 -6.95 10.14
C VAL A 148 -0.10 -7.40 10.88
N ALA A 149 0.27 -8.69 10.82
CA ALA A 149 1.46 -9.22 11.47
C ALA A 149 2.75 -8.52 11.00
N ALA A 150 2.90 -8.35 9.68
CA ALA A 150 4.03 -7.63 9.13
C ALA A 150 4.13 -6.20 9.68
N ARG A 151 3.00 -5.47 9.73
CA ARG A 151 2.95 -4.10 10.25
C ARG A 151 3.19 -4.02 11.74
N SER A 152 2.67 -4.98 12.52
CA SER A 152 2.92 -5.08 13.95
C SER A 152 4.40 -5.26 14.27
N LEU A 153 5.07 -6.20 13.61
CA LEU A 153 6.52 -6.41 13.74
C LEU A 153 7.33 -5.19 13.29
N GLN A 154 6.95 -4.55 12.17
CA GLN A 154 7.58 -3.31 11.75
C GLN A 154 7.46 -2.22 12.82
N GLY A 155 6.33 -2.11 13.53
CA GLY A 155 6.12 -1.18 14.64
C GLY A 155 7.11 -1.38 15.78
N THR A 156 7.48 -2.60 16.09
CA THR A 156 8.52 -2.89 17.10
C THR A 156 9.95 -2.59 16.61
N GLY A 157 10.11 -2.22 15.34
CA GLY A 157 11.41 -1.99 14.70
C GLY A 157 11.97 -3.20 13.96
N ASP A 158 11.31 -4.35 14.04
CA ASP A 158 11.70 -5.54 13.28
C ASP A 158 11.12 -5.48 11.87
N THR A 159 11.92 -5.04 10.92
CA THR A 159 11.58 -5.03 9.48
C THR A 159 12.18 -6.22 8.73
N ARG A 160 13.08 -6.97 9.36
CA ARG A 160 13.77 -8.12 8.73
C ARG A 160 12.90 -9.37 8.73
N THR A 161 12.27 -9.70 9.85
CA THR A 161 11.35 -10.84 9.92
C THR A 161 10.22 -10.74 8.89
N PRO A 162 9.49 -9.61 8.76
CA PRO A 162 8.53 -9.41 7.69
C PRO A 162 9.14 -9.56 6.28
N MET A 163 10.34 -9.04 6.05
CA MET A 163 11.02 -9.20 4.76
C MET A 163 11.27 -10.68 4.45
N TYR A 164 11.85 -11.45 5.36
CA TYR A 164 12.16 -12.87 5.11
C TYR A 164 10.91 -13.70 4.86
N VAL A 165 9.86 -13.51 5.67
CA VAL A 165 8.58 -14.23 5.51
C VAL A 165 7.94 -13.90 4.16
N ASN A 166 7.84 -12.60 3.82
CA ASN A 166 7.20 -12.18 2.57
C ASN A 166 8.04 -12.55 1.33
N VAL A 167 9.37 -12.48 1.40
CA VAL A 167 10.25 -12.94 0.31
C VAL A 167 10.06 -14.43 0.09
N PHE A 168 10.08 -15.24 1.15
CA PHE A 168 9.85 -16.68 1.03
C PHE A 168 8.48 -16.99 0.43
N ALA A 169 7.40 -16.36 0.92
CA ALA A 169 6.05 -16.55 0.40
C ALA A 169 5.93 -16.11 -1.07
N ASN A 170 6.55 -14.99 -1.47
CA ASN A 170 6.54 -14.54 -2.86
C ASN A 170 7.33 -15.51 -3.78
N LEU A 171 8.44 -16.06 -3.32
CA LEU A 171 9.19 -17.07 -4.06
C LEU A 171 8.40 -18.38 -4.19
N THR A 172 7.69 -18.79 -3.13
CA THR A 172 6.75 -19.93 -3.17
C THR A 172 5.64 -19.69 -4.19
N ASN A 173 5.09 -18.46 -4.25
CA ASN A 173 4.10 -18.09 -5.28
C ASN A 173 4.70 -18.21 -6.68
N ILE A 174 5.87 -17.60 -6.94
CA ILE A 174 6.53 -17.66 -8.25
C ILE A 174 6.73 -19.12 -8.70
N ALA A 175 7.31 -19.94 -7.84
CA ALA A 175 7.55 -21.35 -8.12
C ALA A 175 6.23 -22.11 -8.37
N GLY A 176 5.23 -21.87 -7.49
CA GLY A 176 3.91 -22.49 -7.62
C GLY A 176 3.17 -22.07 -8.89
N SER A 177 3.18 -20.79 -9.26
CA SER A 177 2.54 -20.28 -10.47
C SER A 177 3.16 -20.90 -11.73
N VAL A 178 4.49 -21.07 -11.77
CA VAL A 178 5.18 -21.71 -12.88
C VAL A 178 4.92 -23.22 -12.89
N VAL A 179 5.07 -23.91 -11.76
CA VAL A 179 4.94 -25.37 -11.69
C VAL A 179 3.50 -25.82 -11.91
N LEU A 180 2.55 -25.26 -11.15
CA LEU A 180 1.13 -25.65 -11.22
C LEU A 180 0.42 -25.04 -12.43
N GLY A 181 0.83 -23.84 -12.85
CA GLY A 181 0.25 -23.19 -14.03
C GLY A 181 0.62 -23.91 -15.31
N LEU A 182 1.89 -24.31 -15.46
CA LEU A 182 2.41 -24.93 -16.69
C LEU A 182 2.53 -26.46 -16.63
N GLY A 183 2.20 -27.10 -15.52
CA GLY A 183 2.26 -28.56 -15.39
C GLY A 183 3.70 -29.11 -15.38
N LEU A 184 4.65 -28.41 -14.78
CA LEU A 184 6.05 -28.82 -14.74
C LEU A 184 6.35 -29.76 -13.58
N LEU A 185 7.48 -30.45 -13.64
CA LEU A 185 7.96 -31.37 -12.59
C LEU A 185 6.99 -32.51 -12.23
N GLY A 186 6.13 -32.91 -13.16
CA GLY A 186 5.10 -33.96 -12.94
C GLY A 186 3.83 -33.46 -12.25
N ALA A 187 3.69 -32.17 -12.01
CA ALA A 187 2.46 -31.57 -11.52
C ALA A 187 1.41 -31.48 -12.63
N PRO A 188 0.09 -31.54 -12.31
CA PRO A 188 -0.95 -31.32 -13.30
C PRO A 188 -0.91 -29.88 -13.82
N GLU A 189 -1.18 -29.69 -15.12
CA GLU A 189 -1.35 -28.37 -15.72
C GLU A 189 -2.70 -27.80 -15.31
N LEU A 190 -2.71 -26.92 -14.31
CA LEU A 190 -3.91 -26.29 -13.76
C LEU A 190 -4.20 -24.90 -14.34
N ARG A 191 -3.30 -24.37 -15.18
CA ARG A 191 -3.46 -23.08 -15.87
C ARG A 191 -3.79 -21.94 -14.88
N VAL A 192 -4.87 -21.18 -15.08
CA VAL A 192 -5.30 -20.08 -14.22
C VAL A 192 -5.59 -20.54 -12.79
N ALA A 193 -6.17 -21.73 -12.59
CA ALA A 193 -6.36 -22.29 -11.26
C ALA A 193 -5.02 -22.56 -10.55
N GLY A 194 -3.99 -22.97 -11.28
CA GLY A 194 -2.64 -23.18 -10.75
C GLY A 194 -2.03 -21.89 -10.20
N VAL A 195 -2.17 -20.78 -10.92
CA VAL A 195 -1.75 -19.44 -10.44
C VAL A 195 -2.56 -19.03 -9.20
N GLY A 196 -3.86 -19.31 -9.18
CA GLY A 196 -4.71 -19.10 -8.01
C GLY A 196 -4.27 -19.91 -6.79
N TYR A 197 -3.99 -21.21 -6.94
CA TYR A 197 -3.50 -22.06 -5.85
C TYR A 197 -2.11 -21.65 -5.36
N ALA A 198 -1.22 -21.23 -6.25
CA ALA A 198 0.09 -20.68 -5.87
C ALA A 198 -0.06 -19.45 -4.97
N THR A 199 -0.95 -18.52 -5.35
CA THR A 199 -1.25 -17.32 -4.55
C THR A 199 -1.90 -17.68 -3.21
N ALA A 200 -2.85 -18.61 -3.19
CA ALA A 200 -3.50 -19.07 -1.97
C ALA A 200 -2.50 -19.75 -1.02
N THR A 201 -1.66 -20.64 -1.54
CA THR A 201 -0.60 -21.31 -0.77
C THR A 201 0.37 -20.30 -0.18
N ALA A 202 0.82 -19.31 -0.97
CA ALA A 202 1.71 -18.27 -0.49
C ALA A 202 1.08 -17.43 0.64
N ASN A 203 -0.21 -17.08 0.54
CA ASN A 203 -0.93 -16.35 1.59
C ASN A 203 -1.01 -17.15 2.88
N VAL A 204 -1.36 -18.44 2.81
CA VAL A 204 -1.44 -19.32 3.99
C VAL A 204 -0.06 -19.55 4.59
N THR A 205 0.95 -19.82 3.75
CA THR A 205 2.34 -19.98 4.20
C THR A 205 2.85 -18.74 4.93
N ALA A 206 2.63 -17.55 4.36
CA ALA A 206 3.01 -16.30 5.02
C ALA A 206 2.32 -16.13 6.36
N ALA A 207 1.00 -16.34 6.43
CA ALA A 207 0.24 -16.26 7.69
C ALA A 207 0.78 -17.23 8.74
N THR A 208 1.00 -18.49 8.38
CA THR A 208 1.54 -19.52 9.28
C THR A 208 2.93 -19.14 9.79
N LEU A 209 3.83 -18.67 8.91
CA LEU A 209 5.17 -18.26 9.30
C LEU A 209 5.15 -17.02 10.20
N PHE A 210 4.27 -16.04 9.95
CA PHE A 210 4.11 -14.89 10.84
C PHE A 210 3.56 -15.29 12.21
N LEU A 211 2.53 -16.14 12.26
CA LEU A 211 2.00 -16.63 13.52
C LEU A 211 3.04 -17.46 14.29
N GLY A 212 3.81 -18.28 13.60
CA GLY A 212 4.93 -19.01 14.20
C GLY A 212 6.05 -18.10 14.71
N ALA A 213 6.37 -17.02 13.98
CA ALA A 213 7.36 -16.04 14.43
C ALA A 213 6.89 -15.30 15.68
N LEU A 214 5.62 -14.89 15.74
CA LEU A 214 5.01 -14.24 16.90
C LEU A 214 4.82 -15.18 18.10
N ALA A 215 4.70 -16.47 17.87
CA ALA A 215 4.63 -17.49 18.94
C ALA A 215 6.01 -17.93 19.45
N SER A 216 7.09 -17.46 18.85
CA SER A 216 8.46 -17.79 19.21
C SER A 216 9.16 -16.65 19.93
N ASP A 217 10.14 -16.97 20.78
CA ASP A 217 10.99 -15.98 21.47
C ASP A 217 11.93 -15.20 20.54
N ARG A 218 11.82 -15.41 19.20
CA ARG A 218 12.63 -14.70 18.20
C ARG A 218 12.15 -13.29 17.91
N THR A 219 10.89 -12.99 18.22
CA THR A 219 10.29 -11.66 18.05
C THR A 219 9.89 -11.08 19.39
N ALA A 220 9.92 -9.74 19.50
CA ALA A 220 9.59 -9.06 20.75
C ALA A 220 8.13 -9.24 21.20
N PRO A 221 7.11 -9.25 20.31
CA PRO A 221 5.71 -9.45 20.70
C PRO A 221 5.40 -10.91 21.05
N ALA A 222 4.42 -11.09 21.95
CA ALA A 222 3.84 -12.38 22.31
C ALA A 222 2.31 -12.38 22.14
N PHE A 223 1.71 -13.56 22.00
CA PHE A 223 0.26 -13.70 22.01
C PHE A 223 -0.28 -13.59 23.44
N VAL A 224 -1.25 -12.71 23.63
CA VAL A 224 -1.95 -12.54 24.89
C VAL A 224 -3.47 -12.57 24.67
N ARG A 225 -4.22 -12.87 25.73
CA ARG A 225 -5.69 -12.88 25.65
C ARG A 225 -6.20 -11.44 25.56
N PRO A 226 -7.03 -11.09 24.53
CA PRO A 226 -7.68 -9.79 24.44
C PRO A 226 -8.58 -9.53 25.66
N ARG A 227 -8.46 -8.34 26.26
CA ARG A 227 -9.24 -7.92 27.44
C ARG A 227 -9.75 -6.49 27.33
N SER A 228 -8.92 -5.59 26.79
CA SER A 228 -9.19 -4.15 26.78
C SER A 228 -9.98 -3.73 25.53
N LEU A 229 -11.19 -3.23 25.75
CA LEU A 229 -11.99 -2.58 24.70
C LEU A 229 -11.40 -1.22 24.28
N THR A 230 -10.64 -0.57 25.17
CA THR A 230 -9.93 0.68 24.86
C THR A 230 -8.96 0.49 23.71
N ILE A 231 -8.17 -0.58 23.75
CA ILE A 231 -7.23 -0.94 22.68
C ILE A 231 -7.97 -1.20 21.37
N THR A 232 -9.07 -1.99 21.40
CA THR A 232 -9.91 -2.22 20.21
C THR A 232 -10.41 -0.91 19.60
N LYS A 233 -10.96 -0.02 20.45
CA LYS A 233 -11.48 1.27 20.02
C LYS A 233 -10.40 2.14 19.37
N GLN A 234 -9.24 2.24 19.99
CA GLN A 234 -8.12 3.04 19.49
C GLN A 234 -7.56 2.45 18.19
N LEU A 235 -7.43 1.12 18.11
CA LEU A 235 -7.03 0.44 16.88
C LEU A 235 -7.97 0.80 15.72
N LEU A 236 -9.29 0.74 15.94
CA LEU A 236 -10.28 1.09 14.92
C LEU A 236 -10.27 2.60 14.59
N GLN A 237 -10.07 3.47 15.59
CA GLN A 237 -9.96 4.92 15.36
C GLN A 237 -8.82 5.30 14.41
N VAL A 238 -7.71 4.57 14.46
CA VAL A 238 -6.55 4.78 13.58
C VAL A 238 -6.75 4.06 12.24
N SER A 239 -7.30 2.85 12.27
CA SER A 239 -7.43 1.98 11.09
C SER A 239 -8.52 2.41 10.11
N VAL A 240 -9.68 2.88 10.61
CA VAL A 240 -10.81 3.25 9.75
C VAL A 240 -10.48 4.42 8.82
N PRO A 241 -9.96 5.57 9.30
CA PRO A 241 -9.56 6.65 8.39
C PRO A 241 -8.50 6.22 7.39
N ARG A 242 -7.56 5.36 7.81
CA ARG A 242 -6.50 4.83 6.92
C ARG A 242 -7.07 3.91 5.84
N THR A 243 -8.06 3.09 6.17
CA THR A 243 -8.81 2.27 5.20
C THR A 243 -9.55 3.15 4.20
N LEU A 244 -10.30 4.14 4.70
CA LEU A 244 -11.05 5.08 3.86
C LEU A 244 -10.13 5.86 2.91
N GLU A 245 -8.97 6.29 3.38
CA GLU A 245 -7.94 6.93 2.54
C GLU A 245 -7.56 6.06 1.34
N GLY A 246 -7.41 4.76 1.56
CA GLY A 246 -7.13 3.78 0.50
C GLY A 246 -8.29 3.61 -0.48
N LEU A 247 -9.51 3.45 0.03
CA LEU A 247 -10.73 3.27 -0.78
C LEU A 247 -11.05 4.51 -1.61
N ILE A 248 -10.94 5.70 -1.03
CA ILE A 248 -11.11 6.99 -1.73
C ILE A 248 -10.14 7.10 -2.91
N SER A 249 -8.90 6.66 -2.72
CA SER A 249 -7.90 6.68 -3.80
C SER A 249 -8.26 5.76 -4.97
N GLU A 250 -8.89 4.62 -4.70
CA GLU A 250 -9.41 3.74 -5.77
C GLU A 250 -10.67 4.32 -6.41
N ALA A 251 -11.62 4.83 -5.60
CA ALA A 251 -12.86 5.40 -6.11
C ALA A 251 -12.62 6.59 -7.06
N ALA A 252 -11.68 7.46 -6.76
CA ALA A 252 -11.34 8.60 -7.61
C ALA A 252 -10.76 8.21 -8.98
N GLN A 253 -10.29 6.96 -9.15
CA GLN A 253 -9.78 6.50 -10.45
C GLN A 253 -10.91 6.35 -11.49
N PHE A 254 -12.13 6.00 -11.05
CA PHE A 254 -13.25 5.81 -11.98
C PHE A 254 -13.61 7.10 -12.73
N PRO A 255 -13.99 8.22 -12.06
CA PRO A 255 -14.30 9.46 -12.75
C PRO A 255 -13.08 10.05 -13.47
N PHE A 256 -11.86 9.82 -12.97
CA PHE A 256 -10.66 10.27 -13.65
C PHE A 256 -10.41 9.52 -14.97
N ASN A 257 -10.58 8.20 -15.00
CA ASN A 257 -10.46 7.44 -16.25
C ASN A 257 -11.57 7.82 -17.24
N ALA A 258 -12.80 8.06 -16.75
CA ALA A 258 -13.89 8.56 -17.60
C ALA A 258 -13.54 9.92 -18.22
N LEU A 259 -12.92 10.83 -17.46
CA LEU A 259 -12.39 12.09 -17.97
C LEU A 259 -11.35 11.88 -19.09
N LEU A 260 -10.40 10.95 -18.90
CA LEU A 260 -9.36 10.69 -19.92
C LEU A 260 -9.97 10.13 -21.21
N LEU A 261 -10.97 9.25 -21.10
CA LEU A 261 -11.67 8.67 -22.24
C LEU A 261 -12.55 9.67 -22.99
N SER A 262 -12.93 10.80 -22.38
CA SER A 262 -13.76 11.83 -23.02
C SER A 262 -13.01 12.70 -24.05
N PHE A 263 -11.68 12.60 -24.13
CA PHE A 263 -10.91 13.31 -25.16
C PHE A 263 -11.06 12.66 -26.54
N PRO A 264 -10.87 13.42 -27.64
CA PRO A 264 -10.87 12.84 -29.00
C PRO A 264 -9.88 11.70 -29.21
N ALA A 265 -8.71 11.76 -28.52
CA ALA A 265 -7.71 10.69 -28.48
C ALA A 265 -7.75 9.92 -27.15
N GLY A 266 -8.93 9.72 -26.57
CA GLY A 266 -9.12 9.21 -25.21
C GLY A 266 -8.44 7.88 -24.92
N ASP A 267 -8.44 6.96 -25.89
CA ASP A 267 -7.74 5.68 -25.76
C ASP A 267 -6.23 5.86 -25.60
N SER A 268 -5.60 6.70 -26.43
CA SER A 268 -4.16 6.99 -26.37
C SER A 268 -3.79 7.76 -25.10
N VAL A 269 -4.61 8.73 -24.68
CA VAL A 269 -4.42 9.47 -23.43
C VAL A 269 -4.50 8.53 -22.22
N THR A 270 -5.50 7.64 -22.21
CA THR A 270 -5.69 6.67 -21.12
C THR A 270 -4.57 5.64 -21.09
N ALA A 271 -4.17 5.09 -22.24
CA ALA A 271 -3.05 4.16 -22.35
C ALA A 271 -1.74 4.79 -21.85
N GLY A 272 -1.44 6.01 -22.29
CA GLY A 272 -0.27 6.77 -21.83
C GLY A 272 -0.28 7.01 -20.33
N PHE A 273 -1.43 7.39 -19.75
CA PHE A 273 -1.59 7.54 -18.30
C PHE A 273 -1.32 6.22 -17.55
N GLN A 274 -1.86 5.08 -18.02
CA GLN A 274 -1.67 3.79 -17.37
C GLN A 274 -0.21 3.34 -17.40
N ILE A 275 0.51 3.57 -18.50
CA ILE A 275 1.94 3.29 -18.62
C ILE A 275 2.73 4.15 -17.61
N ALA A 276 2.51 5.46 -17.61
CA ALA A 276 3.15 6.38 -16.67
C ALA A 276 2.88 6.02 -15.21
N ARG A 277 1.64 5.64 -14.88
CA ARG A 277 1.24 5.18 -13.56
C ARG A 277 1.97 3.89 -13.15
N ARG A 278 2.15 2.94 -14.08
CA ARG A 278 2.96 1.73 -13.84
C ARG A 278 4.41 2.07 -13.52
N LEU A 279 5.03 2.94 -14.31
CA LEU A 279 6.40 3.39 -14.08
C LEU A 279 6.55 4.01 -12.68
N TYR A 280 5.65 4.93 -12.30
CA TYR A 280 5.62 5.49 -10.95
C TYR A 280 5.49 4.41 -9.88
N GLN A 281 4.56 3.46 -10.04
CA GLN A 281 4.30 2.40 -9.06
C GLN A 281 5.47 1.43 -8.90
N GLN A 282 6.30 1.26 -9.90
CA GLN A 282 7.46 0.36 -9.87
C GLN A 282 8.75 1.06 -9.41
N VAL A 283 8.92 2.35 -9.73
CA VAL A 283 10.17 3.07 -9.47
C VAL A 283 10.12 3.84 -8.15
N THR A 284 9.21 4.78 -7.99
CA THR A 284 9.22 5.73 -6.87
C THR A 284 8.31 5.33 -5.70
N ALA A 285 7.15 4.74 -5.99
CA ALA A 285 6.18 4.41 -4.96
C ALA A 285 6.66 3.36 -3.92
N PRO A 286 7.45 2.34 -4.27
CA PRO A 286 7.97 1.39 -3.29
C PRO A 286 8.85 2.06 -2.23
N ILE A 287 9.72 2.97 -2.65
CA ILE A 287 10.63 3.69 -1.77
C ILE A 287 9.85 4.68 -0.90
N SER A 288 8.92 5.44 -1.48
CA SER A 288 8.04 6.31 -0.71
C SER A 288 7.26 5.56 0.39
N ARG A 289 6.80 4.33 0.11
CA ARG A 289 6.10 3.50 1.10
C ARG A 289 7.02 3.02 2.21
N SER A 290 8.28 2.68 1.91
CA SER A 290 9.23 2.25 2.94
C SER A 290 9.57 3.39 3.90
N PHE A 291 9.68 4.63 3.40
CA PHE A 291 9.83 5.82 4.24
C PHE A 291 8.58 6.16 5.06
N ASN A 292 7.37 5.91 4.54
CA ASN A 292 6.14 6.02 5.32
C ASN A 292 6.18 5.12 6.56
N VAL A 293 6.59 3.86 6.39
CA VAL A 293 6.72 2.91 7.51
C VAL A 293 7.80 3.34 8.48
N ALA A 294 8.98 3.72 7.99
CA ALA A 294 10.08 4.18 8.85
C ALA A 294 9.69 5.42 9.66
N ALA A 295 8.99 6.39 9.05
CA ALA A 295 8.48 7.56 9.76
C ALA A 295 7.46 7.17 10.85
N SER A 296 6.54 6.24 10.55
CA SER A 296 5.57 5.75 11.52
C SER A 296 6.24 5.11 12.74
N VAL A 297 7.26 4.29 12.51
CA VAL A 297 8.02 3.63 13.58
C VAL A 297 8.80 4.64 14.41
N LEU A 298 9.59 5.52 13.77
CA LEU A 298 10.47 6.44 14.48
C LEU A 298 9.67 7.48 15.28
N VAL A 299 8.62 8.04 14.70
CA VAL A 299 7.73 9.00 15.39
C VAL A 299 6.97 8.32 16.52
N GLY A 300 6.41 7.12 16.27
CA GLY A 300 5.67 6.37 17.28
C GLY A 300 6.55 6.00 18.49
N GLN A 301 7.76 5.49 18.25
CA GLN A 301 8.71 5.14 19.32
C GLN A 301 9.16 6.39 20.11
N ALA A 302 9.45 7.51 19.43
CA ALA A 302 9.81 8.75 20.11
C ALA A 302 8.69 9.30 20.99
N LEU A 303 7.42 9.16 20.58
CA LEU A 303 6.26 9.49 21.40
C LEU A 303 6.12 8.55 22.61
N GLY A 304 6.33 7.25 22.40
CA GLY A 304 6.35 6.29 23.50
C GLY A 304 7.40 6.62 24.56
N GLU A 305 8.58 7.09 24.15
CA GLU A 305 9.63 7.61 25.01
C GLU A 305 9.28 8.99 25.64
N SER A 306 8.04 9.46 25.49
CA SER A 306 7.56 10.78 25.95
C SER A 306 8.35 11.96 25.40
N ASN A 307 8.96 11.82 24.23
CA ASN A 307 9.82 12.82 23.61
C ASN A 307 9.21 13.39 22.32
N ALA A 308 8.27 14.33 22.47
CA ALA A 308 7.58 14.99 21.37
C ALA A 308 8.54 15.76 20.43
N ASP A 309 9.58 16.41 20.97
CA ASP A 309 10.57 17.16 20.18
C ASP A 309 11.39 16.22 19.28
N ARG A 310 11.71 15.02 19.81
CA ARG A 310 12.35 13.99 19.01
C ARG A 310 11.41 13.45 17.94
N ALA A 311 10.15 13.24 18.25
CA ALA A 311 9.16 12.80 17.28
C ALA A 311 9.00 13.77 16.10
N HIS A 312 8.93 15.08 16.40
CA HIS A 312 8.92 16.14 15.38
C HIS A 312 10.20 16.13 14.54
N PHE A 313 11.37 16.07 15.19
CA PHE A 313 12.66 16.06 14.49
C PHE A 313 12.79 14.81 13.58
N ASP A 314 12.48 13.63 14.10
CA ASP A 314 12.60 12.37 13.37
C ASP A 314 11.66 12.36 12.15
N GLY A 315 10.41 12.82 12.31
CA GLY A 315 9.47 12.95 11.20
C GLY A 315 9.95 13.86 10.08
N ARG A 316 10.50 15.07 10.43
CA ARG A 316 11.09 16.00 9.45
C ARG A 316 12.33 15.43 8.78
N ALA A 317 13.21 14.78 9.55
CA ALA A 317 14.44 14.18 9.03
C ALA A 317 14.15 13.05 8.04
N VAL A 318 13.14 12.20 8.32
CA VAL A 318 12.68 11.15 7.40
C VAL A 318 12.06 11.75 6.15
N ALA A 319 11.22 12.79 6.30
CA ALA A 319 10.61 13.48 5.16
C ALA A 319 11.67 14.11 4.26
N GLY A 320 12.67 14.80 4.84
CA GLY A 320 13.79 15.38 4.09
C GLY A 320 14.57 14.33 3.30
N LEU A 321 14.92 13.20 3.93
CA LEU A 321 15.60 12.09 3.24
C LEU A 321 14.74 11.48 2.12
N SER A 322 13.43 11.31 2.39
CA SER A 322 12.48 10.80 1.40
C SER A 322 12.38 11.74 0.20
N VAL A 323 12.28 13.05 0.42
CA VAL A 323 12.22 14.07 -0.63
C VAL A 323 13.47 14.02 -1.50
N VAL A 324 14.65 13.93 -0.89
CA VAL A 324 15.91 13.87 -1.65
C VAL A 324 15.97 12.59 -2.50
N LEU A 325 15.80 11.41 -1.89
CA LEU A 325 15.99 10.14 -2.60
C LEU A 325 14.88 9.88 -3.63
N VAL A 326 13.62 10.10 -3.25
CA VAL A 326 12.50 9.90 -4.18
C VAL A 326 12.44 11.02 -5.22
N GLY A 327 12.85 12.23 -4.86
CA GLY A 327 12.97 13.35 -5.79
C GLY A 327 14.02 13.08 -6.86
N LEU A 328 15.20 12.56 -6.50
CA LEU A 328 16.23 12.16 -7.47
C LEU A 328 15.74 11.05 -8.40
N LEU A 329 15.06 10.03 -7.86
CA LEU A 329 14.46 8.96 -8.66
C LEU A 329 13.34 9.47 -9.56
N GLY A 330 12.53 10.41 -9.06
CA GLY A 330 11.47 11.06 -9.83
C GLY A 330 12.05 11.89 -10.98
N LEU A 331 13.12 12.64 -10.71
CA LEU A 331 13.84 13.39 -11.75
C LEU A 331 14.44 12.44 -12.79
N ALA A 332 15.07 11.36 -12.37
CA ALA A 332 15.59 10.34 -13.29
C ALA A 332 14.47 9.73 -14.16
N LEU A 333 13.30 9.43 -13.55
CA LEU A 333 12.13 8.96 -14.28
C LEU A 333 11.62 10.01 -15.30
N ALA A 334 11.57 11.29 -14.91
CA ALA A 334 11.11 12.36 -15.79
C ALA A 334 12.06 12.56 -17.00
N LEU A 335 13.38 12.46 -16.78
CA LEU A 335 14.39 12.54 -17.84
C LEU A 335 14.38 11.31 -18.75
N ALA A 336 14.26 10.12 -18.16
CA ALA A 336 14.22 8.86 -18.88
C ALA A 336 12.81 8.53 -19.46
N ALA A 337 11.81 9.38 -19.26
CA ALA A 337 10.43 9.09 -19.63
C ALA A 337 10.25 8.66 -21.11
N PRO A 338 10.91 9.29 -22.12
CA PRO A 338 10.76 8.84 -23.51
C PRO A 338 11.21 7.39 -23.71
N VAL A 339 12.36 7.03 -23.15
CA VAL A 339 12.89 5.66 -23.24
C VAL A 339 12.02 4.70 -22.44
N ALA A 340 11.67 5.06 -21.20
CA ALA A 340 10.90 4.20 -20.31
C ALA A 340 9.49 3.91 -20.85
N VAL A 341 8.83 4.89 -21.46
CA VAL A 341 7.51 4.70 -22.10
C VAL A 341 7.64 3.92 -23.39
N GLY A 342 8.68 4.19 -24.20
CA GLY A 342 8.95 3.49 -25.45
C GLY A 342 9.18 1.98 -25.32
N VAL A 343 9.56 1.50 -24.14
CA VAL A 343 9.65 0.04 -23.84
C VAL A 343 8.27 -0.63 -23.87
N PHE A 344 7.19 0.11 -23.58
CA PHE A 344 5.84 -0.44 -23.48
C PHE A 344 5.04 -0.33 -24.78
N THR A 345 5.35 0.65 -25.63
CA THR A 345 4.61 0.90 -26.85
C THR A 345 5.44 1.66 -27.88
N SER A 346 5.18 1.39 -29.16
CA SER A 346 5.72 2.14 -30.28
C SER A 346 4.71 3.11 -30.92
N ASP A 347 3.47 3.17 -30.41
CA ASP A 347 2.45 4.12 -30.90
C ASP A 347 2.85 5.55 -30.52
N PRO A 348 3.08 6.46 -31.52
CA PRO A 348 3.57 7.80 -31.25
C PRO A 348 2.64 8.62 -30.35
N ALA A 349 1.31 8.48 -30.50
CA ALA A 349 0.33 9.22 -29.70
C ALA A 349 0.36 8.74 -28.22
N VAL A 350 0.41 7.42 -28.00
CA VAL A 350 0.51 6.86 -26.64
C VAL A 350 1.85 7.25 -26.00
N VAL A 351 2.95 7.26 -26.76
CA VAL A 351 4.27 7.69 -26.26
C VAL A 351 4.23 9.15 -25.83
N GLU A 352 3.67 10.05 -26.65
CA GLU A 352 3.57 11.49 -26.34
C GLU A 352 2.85 11.72 -25.01
N TYR A 353 1.63 11.19 -24.85
CA TYR A 353 0.87 11.32 -23.58
C TYR A 353 1.54 10.60 -22.42
N GLY A 354 2.08 9.41 -22.65
CA GLY A 354 2.79 8.64 -21.64
C GLY A 354 4.00 9.35 -21.07
N VAL A 355 4.79 9.99 -21.93
CA VAL A 355 5.95 10.81 -21.54
C VAL A 355 5.50 12.02 -20.71
N ALA A 356 4.44 12.72 -21.12
CA ALA A 356 3.92 13.86 -20.39
C ALA A 356 3.46 13.45 -18.99
N PHE A 357 2.65 12.40 -18.86
CA PHE A 357 2.23 11.87 -17.55
C PHE A 357 3.39 11.34 -16.70
N ALA A 358 4.37 10.67 -17.30
CA ALA A 358 5.55 10.18 -16.57
C ALA A 358 6.39 11.33 -16.01
N ARG A 359 6.51 12.44 -16.75
CA ARG A 359 7.15 13.67 -16.27
C ARG A 359 6.37 14.30 -15.10
N VAL A 360 5.04 14.36 -15.18
CA VAL A 360 4.21 14.85 -14.06
C VAL A 360 4.41 13.98 -12.83
N TYR A 361 4.40 12.65 -12.93
CA TYR A 361 4.69 11.74 -11.82
C TYR A 361 6.11 11.91 -11.27
N GLY A 362 7.08 12.07 -12.15
CA GLY A 362 8.48 12.27 -11.77
C GLY A 362 8.69 13.56 -10.98
N LEU A 363 8.20 14.70 -11.51
CA LEU A 363 8.33 16.00 -10.84
C LEU A 363 7.49 16.10 -9.57
N ALA A 364 6.27 15.56 -9.58
CA ALA A 364 5.43 15.45 -8.40
C ALA A 364 5.96 14.44 -7.36
N GLY A 365 6.98 13.65 -7.70
CA GLY A 365 7.62 12.69 -6.82
C GLY A 365 8.10 13.32 -5.50
N VAL A 366 8.59 14.56 -5.54
CA VAL A 366 8.99 15.34 -4.35
C VAL A 366 7.80 15.55 -3.40
N ALA A 367 6.67 16.02 -3.92
CA ALA A 367 5.46 16.24 -3.13
C ALA A 367 4.89 14.91 -2.60
N LEU A 368 4.88 13.87 -3.42
CA LEU A 368 4.44 12.52 -3.01
C LEU A 368 5.34 11.92 -1.93
N ALA A 369 6.65 12.17 -1.99
CA ALA A 369 7.60 11.72 -0.97
C ALA A 369 7.36 12.42 0.38
N ALA A 370 7.20 13.74 0.36
CA ALA A 370 6.87 14.53 1.55
C ALA A 370 5.53 14.07 2.16
N PHE A 371 4.48 13.98 1.33
CA PHE A 371 3.18 13.46 1.75
C PHE A 371 3.29 12.07 2.38
N SER A 372 4.02 11.15 1.75
CA SER A 372 4.13 9.77 2.22
C SER A 372 4.84 9.68 3.57
N ALA A 373 5.99 10.34 3.73
CA ALA A 373 6.77 10.31 4.96
C ALA A 373 6.04 11.00 6.12
N LEU A 374 5.50 12.21 5.91
CA LEU A 374 4.77 12.94 6.95
C LEU A 374 3.45 12.26 7.34
N SER A 375 2.73 11.67 6.36
CA SER A 375 1.56 10.82 6.66
C SER A 375 1.95 9.61 7.50
N GLY A 376 3.13 9.03 7.27
CA GLY A 376 3.68 7.97 8.11
C GLY A 376 3.93 8.45 9.55
N GLY A 377 4.55 9.61 9.71
CA GLY A 377 4.77 10.23 11.02
C GLY A 377 3.46 10.48 11.78
N LEU A 378 2.47 11.09 11.13
CA LEU A 378 1.13 11.29 11.70
C LEU A 378 0.45 9.96 12.05
N GLN A 379 0.59 8.93 11.21
CA GLN A 379 0.09 7.59 11.50
C GLN A 379 0.75 7.00 12.75
N GLY A 380 2.08 7.13 12.90
CA GLY A 380 2.82 6.74 14.11
C GLY A 380 2.35 7.48 15.36
N ALA A 381 1.84 8.71 15.20
CA ALA A 381 1.18 9.49 16.24
C ALA A 381 -0.32 9.18 16.40
N SER A 382 -0.85 8.12 15.77
CA SER A 382 -2.28 7.78 15.75
C SER A 382 -3.19 8.85 15.11
N GLU A 383 -2.63 9.84 14.39
CA GLU A 383 -3.37 10.88 13.69
C GLU A 383 -3.50 10.52 12.20
N THR A 384 -4.58 9.86 11.84
CA THR A 384 -4.84 9.41 10.46
C THR A 384 -5.92 10.22 9.74
N ARG A 385 -6.60 11.15 10.44
CA ARG A 385 -7.66 11.98 9.86
C ARG A 385 -7.09 13.05 8.92
N ILE A 386 -5.93 13.62 9.26
CA ILE A 386 -5.28 14.65 8.43
C ILE A 386 -4.85 14.08 7.06
N PRO A 387 -4.14 12.93 6.98
CA PRO A 387 -3.88 12.28 5.69
C PRO A 387 -5.15 11.93 4.89
N LEU A 388 -6.20 11.45 5.57
CA LEU A 388 -7.50 11.19 4.94
C LEU A 388 -8.09 12.46 4.32
N LEU A 389 -8.15 13.57 5.07
CA LEU A 389 -8.66 14.85 4.58
C LEU A 389 -7.85 15.36 3.39
N ALA A 390 -6.50 15.36 3.52
CA ALA A 390 -5.59 15.76 2.45
C ALA A 390 -5.85 14.98 1.17
N ARG A 391 -5.99 13.66 1.29
CA ARG A 391 -6.22 12.79 0.14
C ARG A 391 -7.61 12.96 -0.46
N THR A 392 -8.65 13.06 0.36
CA THR A 392 -10.02 13.23 -0.12
C THR A 392 -10.18 14.51 -0.92
N THR A 393 -9.74 15.64 -0.35
CA THR A 393 -9.83 16.95 -1.01
C THR A 393 -8.96 17.02 -2.26
N ALA A 394 -7.75 16.45 -2.22
CA ALA A 394 -6.89 16.38 -3.40
C ALA A 394 -7.48 15.52 -4.52
N ARG A 395 -8.00 14.33 -4.18
CA ARG A 395 -8.46 13.37 -5.19
C ARG A 395 -9.75 13.81 -5.88
N PHE A 396 -10.74 14.25 -5.14
CA PHE A 396 -12.00 14.69 -5.75
C PHE A 396 -11.94 16.16 -6.18
N GLY A 397 -11.35 17.06 -5.39
CA GLY A 397 -11.29 18.48 -5.71
C GLY A 397 -10.33 18.81 -6.85
N LEU A 398 -9.08 18.35 -6.77
CA LEU A 398 -8.04 18.75 -7.71
C LEU A 398 -7.77 17.71 -8.79
N PHE A 399 -7.55 16.45 -8.40
CA PHE A 399 -7.20 15.39 -9.35
C PHE A 399 -8.35 15.09 -10.33
N VAL A 400 -9.61 15.09 -9.87
CA VAL A 400 -10.79 14.92 -10.73
C VAL A 400 -11.39 16.28 -11.10
N GLY A 401 -11.82 17.07 -10.10
CA GLY A 401 -12.61 18.28 -10.32
C GLY A 401 -11.86 19.39 -11.08
N LEU A 402 -10.65 19.75 -10.61
CA LEU A 402 -9.84 20.76 -11.27
C LEU A 402 -9.36 20.28 -12.66
N SER A 403 -8.97 18.99 -12.77
CA SER A 403 -8.64 18.43 -14.09
C SER A 403 -9.81 18.52 -15.07
N TRP A 404 -11.02 18.17 -14.61
CA TRP A 404 -12.23 18.27 -15.41
C TRP A 404 -12.51 19.73 -15.81
N LEU A 405 -12.44 20.66 -14.86
CA LEU A 405 -12.65 22.09 -15.10
C LEU A 405 -11.65 22.65 -16.13
N LEU A 406 -10.36 22.41 -15.93
CA LEU A 406 -9.33 22.92 -16.82
C LEU A 406 -9.39 22.25 -18.19
N ALA A 407 -9.55 20.94 -18.24
CA ALA A 407 -9.45 20.19 -19.48
C ALA A 407 -10.67 20.32 -20.39
N LEU A 408 -11.88 20.20 -19.83
CA LEU A 408 -13.11 20.20 -20.62
C LEU A 408 -13.80 21.56 -20.62
N THR A 409 -13.98 22.20 -19.45
CA THR A 409 -14.77 23.44 -19.37
C THR A 409 -13.97 24.64 -19.91
N LEU A 410 -12.68 24.74 -19.57
CA LEU A 410 -11.81 25.81 -20.06
C LEU A 410 -11.05 25.45 -21.34
N GLY A 411 -11.20 24.22 -21.85
CA GLY A 411 -10.69 23.82 -23.15
C GLY A 411 -9.18 23.59 -23.24
N TYR A 412 -8.45 23.50 -22.11
CA TYR A 412 -7.00 23.24 -22.14
C TYR A 412 -6.64 21.78 -22.48
N GLY A 413 -7.62 20.89 -22.69
CA GLY A 413 -7.39 19.51 -23.07
C GLY A 413 -6.52 18.73 -22.05
N PRO A 414 -5.64 17.81 -22.51
CA PRO A 414 -4.80 17.01 -21.63
C PRO A 414 -3.87 17.82 -20.71
N VAL A 415 -3.50 19.04 -21.09
CA VAL A 415 -2.68 19.94 -20.27
C VAL A 415 -3.40 20.29 -18.96
N GLY A 416 -4.71 20.51 -19.01
CA GLY A 416 -5.53 20.72 -17.82
C GLY A 416 -5.47 19.54 -16.85
N VAL A 417 -5.41 18.32 -17.37
CA VAL A 417 -5.24 17.09 -16.54
C VAL A 417 -3.86 17.06 -15.88
N TYR A 418 -2.80 17.39 -16.60
CA TYR A 418 -1.44 17.43 -16.04
C TYR A 418 -1.33 18.41 -14.88
N VAL A 419 -1.91 19.61 -15.04
CA VAL A 419 -1.94 20.65 -14.02
C VAL A 419 -2.75 20.19 -12.80
N GLY A 420 -3.99 19.72 -13.00
CA GLY A 420 -4.84 19.23 -11.91
C GLY A 420 -4.19 18.08 -11.13
N MET A 421 -3.54 17.15 -11.85
CA MET A 421 -2.79 16.04 -11.25
C MET A 421 -1.59 16.54 -10.42
N GLY A 422 -0.76 17.43 -10.97
CA GLY A 422 0.40 18.00 -10.28
C GLY A 422 0.00 18.77 -9.02
N LEU A 423 -1.01 19.65 -9.13
CA LEU A 423 -1.53 20.41 -8.00
C LEU A 423 -2.17 19.53 -6.92
N SER A 424 -2.80 18.41 -7.30
CA SER A 424 -3.35 17.47 -6.32
C SER A 424 -2.29 16.86 -5.43
N TYR A 425 -1.11 16.52 -5.96
CA TYR A 425 0.00 15.98 -5.18
C TYR A 425 0.65 17.04 -4.29
N LEU A 426 0.80 18.25 -4.82
CA LEU A 426 1.30 19.39 -4.03
C LEU A 426 0.37 19.70 -2.86
N TRP A 427 -0.94 19.75 -3.11
CA TRP A 427 -1.95 19.96 -2.08
C TRP A 427 -1.88 18.93 -0.96
N MET A 428 -1.80 17.64 -1.31
CA MET A 428 -1.65 16.59 -0.29
C MET A 428 -0.43 16.83 0.59
N ALA A 429 0.71 17.18 -0.01
CA ALA A 429 1.94 17.45 0.74
C ALA A 429 1.79 18.66 1.66
N LEU A 430 1.18 19.75 1.17
CA LEU A 430 0.98 20.99 1.94
C LEU A 430 0.04 20.77 3.13
N VAL A 431 -1.10 20.08 2.92
CA VAL A 431 -2.06 19.82 4.00
C VAL A 431 -1.46 18.93 5.08
N VAL A 432 -0.74 17.87 4.68
CA VAL A 432 -0.09 16.98 5.67
C VAL A 432 1.07 17.65 6.37
N TRP A 433 1.86 18.46 5.64
CA TRP A 433 2.92 19.28 6.25
C TRP A 433 2.34 20.26 7.27
N TRP A 434 1.29 21.01 6.90
CA TRP A 434 0.59 21.91 7.82
C TRP A 434 0.06 21.15 9.05
N GLY A 435 -0.55 20.00 8.82
CA GLY A 435 -1.07 19.15 9.89
C GLY A 435 0.03 18.67 10.84
N PHE A 436 1.17 18.24 10.29
CA PHE A 436 2.32 17.79 11.08
C PHE A 436 2.93 18.91 11.91
N GLU A 437 3.01 20.14 11.37
CA GLU A 437 3.64 21.27 12.04
C GLU A 437 2.74 22.02 13.04
N ARG A 438 1.42 22.05 12.79
CA ARG A 438 0.51 22.97 13.46
C ARG A 438 -0.55 22.32 14.33
N THR A 439 -0.76 21.02 14.23
CA THR A 439 -1.79 20.34 15.04
C THR A 439 -1.20 19.70 16.30
N ALA A 440 -2.04 19.54 17.32
CA ALA A 440 -1.65 18.96 18.60
C ALA A 440 -1.71 17.42 18.58
N TRP A 441 -1.06 16.77 17.59
CA TRP A 441 -1.06 15.31 17.49
C TRP A 441 -0.26 14.62 18.62
N ALA A 442 0.84 15.23 19.07
CA ALA A 442 1.66 14.64 20.12
C ALA A 442 0.94 14.57 21.49
N PRO A 443 0.27 15.62 21.99
CA PRO A 443 -0.56 15.53 23.20
C PRO A 443 -1.72 14.53 23.07
N ARG A 444 -2.34 14.41 21.87
CA ARG A 444 -3.40 13.42 21.63
C ARG A 444 -2.87 12.00 21.70
N ALA A 445 -1.71 11.75 21.10
CA ALA A 445 -1.06 10.44 21.16
C ALA A 445 -0.70 10.07 22.62
N ALA A 446 -0.15 11.02 23.38
CA ALA A 446 0.16 10.82 24.80
C ALA A 446 -1.08 10.43 25.63
N LYS A 447 -2.22 11.11 25.40
CA LYS A 447 -3.49 10.77 26.05
C LYS A 447 -3.96 9.37 25.66
N MET A 448 -3.89 8.99 24.39
CA MET A 448 -4.26 7.64 23.96
C MET A 448 -3.37 6.56 24.57
N MET A 449 -2.07 6.83 24.74
CA MET A 449 -1.14 5.91 25.39
C MET A 449 -1.46 5.73 26.88
N SER A 450 -1.74 6.82 27.62
CA SER A 450 -2.11 6.71 29.03
C SER A 450 -3.42 5.93 29.23
N GLU A 451 -4.44 6.18 28.41
CA GLU A 451 -5.70 5.41 28.44
C GLU A 451 -5.49 3.91 28.19
N ARG A 452 -4.53 3.53 27.33
CA ARG A 452 -4.19 2.11 27.08
C ARG A 452 -3.47 1.49 28.27
N ALA A 453 -2.46 2.18 28.82
CA ALA A 453 -1.69 1.68 29.96
C ALA A 453 -2.57 1.45 31.20
N GLU A 454 -3.59 2.30 31.40
CA GLU A 454 -4.56 2.12 32.50
C GLU A 454 -5.53 0.95 32.26
N SER A 455 -5.72 0.51 31.01
CA SER A 455 -6.71 -0.49 30.63
C SER A 455 -6.14 -1.89 30.36
N ALA A 456 -4.81 -2.01 30.26
CA ALA A 456 -4.09 -3.26 30.03
C ALA A 456 -3.69 -3.92 31.37
#